data_d5f2d59e100732cf0f6a7caddee3e9e9
#
_entry.id   d5f2d59e100732cf0f6a7caddee3e9e9
#
_cell.length_a   1.000
_cell.length_b   1.000
_cell.length_c   1.000
_cell.angle_alpha   90.00
_cell.angle_beta   90.00
_cell.angle_gamma   90.00
#
_symmetry.space_group_name_H-M   'P 1'
#
loop_
_entity.id
_entity.type
_entity.pdbx_description
1 polymer ?
#
loop_
_entity_poly.entity_id
_entity_poly.type
_entity_poly.pdbx_seq_one_letter_code
_entity_poly.pdbx_strand_id
1 'polypeptide(L)'
;MPSPVTLPQLAWGNPNGPQALLAHGLGSDGALMWRYGVALAEAGWHAVAVDLRGHGDAPRALDYRLSAFAADLRGTTPPRGGAWDAVVGHSLGGAASTLAAAESPGWTRRLVLIDPAILLSGEDRAIVRASQEHSFDDPSIAAVRAAHPDWHPIDVELKARATKRASRWAVEQTSLQNPEWDVRSAAASLTVPTHVVGADPAVHSIFTGELAAEVLRNPVVTMSVVDGAGHSPHRDRPEAAVAAVLDAVR
;
A
#
# COMPACT_ATOMS: atom_id res chain seq x y z
N MET A 1 -10.13 -8.71 -19.65
CA MET A 1 -9.17 -8.59 -18.54
C MET A 1 -8.39 -7.30 -18.71
N PRO A 2 -8.06 -6.56 -17.66
CA PRO A 2 -7.23 -5.37 -17.78
C PRO A 2 -5.85 -5.75 -18.35
N SER A 3 -5.28 -4.89 -19.22
CA SER A 3 -3.91 -5.08 -19.71
C SER A 3 -2.93 -4.63 -18.63
N PRO A 4 -2.07 -5.52 -18.10
CA PRO A 4 -1.06 -5.15 -17.13
C PRO A 4 -0.05 -4.16 -17.72
N VAL A 5 0.47 -3.25 -16.87
CA VAL A 5 1.62 -2.42 -17.20
C VAL A 5 2.84 -2.92 -16.42
N THR A 6 4.02 -2.73 -17.00
CA THR A 6 5.27 -3.01 -16.29
C THR A 6 5.51 -1.93 -15.24
N LEU A 7 5.64 -2.34 -13.98
CA LEU A 7 5.87 -1.43 -12.88
C LEU A 7 7.37 -1.19 -12.67
N PRO A 8 7.83 0.08 -12.60
CA PRO A 8 9.19 0.41 -12.18
C PRO A 8 9.45 -0.09 -10.76
N GLN A 9 10.70 -0.49 -10.50
CA GLN A 9 11.10 -1.12 -9.25
C GLN A 9 12.26 -0.38 -8.60
N LEU A 10 12.23 -0.31 -7.27
CA LEU A 10 13.31 0.12 -6.41
C LEU A 10 13.57 -0.98 -5.40
N ALA A 11 14.83 -1.39 -5.19
CA ALA A 11 15.14 -2.52 -4.32
C ALA A 11 16.15 -2.18 -3.23
N TRP A 12 16.05 -2.90 -2.12
CA TRP A 12 16.97 -2.87 -0.98
C TRP A 12 17.36 -4.28 -0.57
N GLY A 13 18.54 -4.41 -0.02
CA GLY A 13 19.01 -5.64 0.64
C GLY A 13 19.68 -6.64 -0.27
N ASN A 14 19.80 -7.87 0.24
CA ASN A 14 20.53 -8.94 -0.40
C ASN A 14 19.68 -9.60 -1.50
N PRO A 15 20.07 -9.57 -2.78
CA PRO A 15 19.32 -10.19 -3.87
C PRO A 15 19.12 -11.70 -3.72
N ASN A 16 19.90 -12.36 -2.83
CA ASN A 16 19.75 -13.77 -2.51
C ASN A 16 18.87 -14.05 -1.28
N GLY A 17 18.42 -13.00 -0.56
CA GLY A 17 17.51 -13.14 0.58
C GLY A 17 16.07 -13.50 0.19
N PRO A 18 15.17 -13.79 1.15
CA PRO A 18 13.74 -13.90 0.88
C PRO A 18 13.21 -12.65 0.16
N GLN A 19 12.24 -12.80 -0.72
CA GLN A 19 11.81 -11.74 -1.64
C GLN A 19 10.50 -11.12 -1.17
N ALA A 20 10.52 -9.81 -0.89
CA ALA A 20 9.33 -9.04 -0.51
C ALA A 20 8.95 -8.02 -1.58
N LEU A 21 7.64 -7.93 -1.92
CA LEU A 21 7.08 -6.87 -2.75
C LEU A 21 6.43 -5.82 -1.87
N LEU A 22 6.71 -4.54 -2.14
CA LEU A 22 6.13 -3.41 -1.42
C LEU A 22 5.27 -2.57 -2.37
N ALA A 23 3.98 -2.41 -2.04
CA ALA A 23 3.02 -1.64 -2.82
C ALA A 23 2.48 -0.45 -2.01
N HIS A 24 2.68 0.75 -2.53
CA HIS A 24 2.34 2.02 -1.87
C HIS A 24 0.85 2.40 -1.98
N GLY A 25 0.43 3.43 -1.25
CA GLY A 25 -0.91 4.02 -1.30
C GLY A 25 -1.11 5.06 -2.41
N LEU A 26 -2.33 5.54 -2.57
CA LEU A 26 -2.72 6.57 -3.55
C LEU A 26 -1.91 7.87 -3.35
N GLY A 27 -1.47 8.50 -4.44
CA GLY A 27 -0.68 9.73 -4.39
C GLY A 27 0.71 9.57 -3.76
N SER A 28 1.26 8.36 -3.78
CA SER A 28 2.57 7.98 -3.25
C SER A 28 3.45 7.40 -4.37
N ASP A 29 4.62 6.86 -4.05
CA ASP A 29 5.50 6.11 -4.94
C ASP A 29 6.26 5.02 -4.18
N GLY A 30 6.99 4.17 -4.92
CA GLY A 30 7.76 3.08 -4.32
C GLY A 30 8.82 3.56 -3.33
N ALA A 31 9.40 4.74 -3.55
CA ALA A 31 10.43 5.28 -2.65
C ALA A 31 9.86 5.63 -1.26
N LEU A 32 8.58 5.95 -1.13
CA LEU A 32 7.92 6.20 0.15
C LEU A 32 7.73 4.93 1.01
N MET A 33 8.02 3.74 0.45
CA MET A 33 8.08 2.48 1.20
C MET A 33 9.46 2.21 1.83
N TRP A 34 10.39 3.17 1.77
CA TRP A 34 11.79 3.02 2.14
C TRP A 34 12.02 2.48 3.56
N ARG A 35 11.18 2.87 4.53
CA ARG A 35 11.32 2.39 5.91
C ARG A 35 11.16 0.87 6.02
N TYR A 36 10.15 0.34 5.33
CA TYR A 36 9.98 -1.11 5.25
C TYR A 36 11.05 -1.76 4.39
N GLY A 37 11.44 -1.11 3.27
CA GLY A 37 12.51 -1.59 2.41
C GLY A 37 13.84 -1.73 3.13
N VAL A 38 14.27 -0.70 3.88
CA VAL A 38 15.50 -0.71 4.67
C VAL A 38 15.43 -1.73 5.81
N ALA A 39 14.34 -1.75 6.58
CA ALA A 39 14.21 -2.66 7.70
C ALA A 39 14.18 -4.15 7.27
N LEU A 40 13.50 -4.46 6.17
CA LEU A 40 13.53 -5.79 5.58
C LEU A 40 14.93 -6.15 5.09
N ALA A 41 15.64 -5.20 4.47
CA ALA A 41 17.02 -5.41 4.02
C ALA A 41 17.97 -5.71 5.19
N GLU A 42 17.85 -4.99 6.30
CA GLU A 42 18.59 -5.22 7.53
C GLU A 42 18.25 -6.57 8.16
N ALA A 43 17.00 -7.06 7.98
CA ALA A 43 16.56 -8.38 8.37
C ALA A 43 16.95 -9.49 7.36
N GLY A 44 17.75 -9.18 6.33
CA GLY A 44 18.28 -10.14 5.35
C GLY A 44 17.40 -10.40 4.13
N TRP A 45 16.31 -9.62 3.94
CA TRP A 45 15.40 -9.74 2.79
C TRP A 45 15.92 -8.98 1.56
N HIS A 46 15.41 -9.38 0.40
CA HIS A 46 15.42 -8.57 -0.82
C HIS A 46 14.04 -7.92 -0.97
N ALA A 47 13.94 -6.65 -0.57
CA ALA A 47 12.71 -5.88 -0.64
C ALA A 47 12.65 -5.10 -1.96
N VAL A 48 11.55 -5.24 -2.70
CA VAL A 48 11.31 -4.60 -4.00
C VAL A 48 10.05 -3.76 -3.89
N ALA A 49 10.17 -2.44 -3.93
CA ALA A 49 9.03 -1.53 -4.02
C ALA A 49 8.73 -1.19 -5.48
N VAL A 50 7.45 -1.08 -5.81
CA VAL A 50 7.00 -0.71 -7.15
C VAL A 50 6.33 0.65 -7.16
N ASP A 51 6.44 1.37 -8.28
CA ASP A 51 5.55 2.48 -8.58
C ASP A 51 4.28 1.93 -9.23
N LEU A 52 3.12 2.12 -8.59
CA LEU A 52 1.83 1.69 -9.13
C LEU A 52 1.46 2.51 -10.36
N ARG A 53 0.65 1.95 -11.30
CA ARG A 53 0.20 2.66 -12.51
C ARG A 53 -0.23 4.10 -12.23
N GLY A 54 0.26 5.04 -13.04
CA GLY A 54 -0.03 6.47 -12.91
C GLY A 54 0.69 7.20 -11.78
N HIS A 55 1.57 6.52 -11.03
CA HIS A 55 2.39 7.08 -9.95
C HIS A 55 3.88 6.94 -10.27
N GLY A 56 4.69 7.80 -9.68
CA GLY A 56 6.14 7.77 -9.85
C GLY A 56 6.56 7.73 -11.32
N ASP A 57 7.35 6.75 -11.70
CA ASP A 57 7.79 6.49 -13.07
C ASP A 57 6.92 5.46 -13.82
N ALA A 58 5.85 4.97 -13.18
CA ALA A 58 4.98 3.99 -13.80
C ALA A 58 4.20 4.58 -14.98
N PRO A 59 3.93 3.77 -16.04
CA PRO A 59 3.15 4.21 -17.17
C PRO A 59 1.76 4.70 -16.73
N ARG A 60 1.27 5.73 -17.44
CA ARG A 60 -0.14 6.11 -17.39
C ARG A 60 -0.95 5.11 -18.21
N ALA A 61 -2.17 4.80 -17.75
CA ALA A 61 -3.09 3.90 -18.40
C ALA A 61 -4.48 4.53 -18.51
N LEU A 62 -5.39 3.90 -19.21
CA LEU A 62 -6.80 4.33 -19.27
C LEU A 62 -7.65 3.63 -18.20
N ASP A 63 -7.20 2.48 -17.72
CA ASP A 63 -7.89 1.66 -16.72
C ASP A 63 -7.23 1.82 -15.34
N TYR A 64 -7.97 2.38 -14.39
CA TYR A 64 -7.56 2.58 -12.99
C TYR A 64 -8.50 1.86 -12.00
N ARG A 65 -9.21 0.82 -12.47
CA ARG A 65 -9.98 -0.04 -11.57
C ARG A 65 -9.03 -0.82 -10.66
N LEU A 66 -9.49 -1.16 -9.45
CA LEU A 66 -8.71 -1.95 -8.48
C LEU A 66 -8.20 -3.27 -9.09
N SER A 67 -9.01 -3.90 -9.93
CA SER A 67 -8.61 -5.11 -10.67
C SER A 67 -7.44 -4.89 -11.63
N ALA A 68 -7.26 -3.68 -12.14
CA ALA A 68 -6.13 -3.34 -13.00
C ALA A 68 -4.83 -3.17 -12.18
N PHE A 69 -4.89 -2.53 -11.01
CA PHE A 69 -3.77 -2.49 -10.07
C PHE A 69 -3.37 -3.91 -9.60
N ALA A 70 -4.36 -4.75 -9.28
CA ALA A 70 -4.11 -6.14 -8.91
C ALA A 70 -3.43 -6.94 -10.04
N ALA A 71 -3.86 -6.72 -11.29
CA ALA A 71 -3.25 -7.36 -12.45
C ALA A 71 -1.79 -6.95 -12.65
N ASP A 72 -1.43 -5.68 -12.41
CA ASP A 72 -0.05 -5.21 -12.45
C ASP A 72 0.81 -5.88 -11.40
N LEU A 73 0.30 -5.93 -10.16
CA LEU A 73 1.03 -6.56 -9.05
C LEU A 73 1.27 -8.05 -9.34
N ARG A 74 0.27 -8.78 -9.87
CA ARG A 74 0.46 -10.18 -10.28
C ARG A 74 1.44 -10.34 -11.45
N GLY A 75 1.46 -9.37 -12.36
CA GLY A 75 2.42 -9.31 -13.46
C GLY A 75 3.85 -9.00 -13.02
N THR A 76 4.03 -8.49 -11.80
CA THR A 76 5.35 -8.21 -11.21
C THR A 76 5.88 -9.49 -10.56
N THR A 77 6.86 -10.10 -11.22
CA THR A 77 7.46 -11.36 -10.76
C THR A 77 8.65 -11.13 -9.83
N PRO A 78 8.85 -12.00 -8.82
CA PRO A 78 10.06 -11.95 -8.00
C PRO A 78 11.32 -12.08 -8.87
N PRO A 79 12.40 -11.33 -8.60
CA PRO A 79 13.62 -11.36 -9.41
C PRO A 79 14.23 -12.77 -9.62
N ARG A 80 14.05 -13.67 -8.65
CA ARG A 80 14.51 -15.06 -8.76
C ARG A 80 13.41 -16.04 -9.18
N GLY A 81 12.26 -15.53 -9.62
CA GLY A 81 11.10 -16.35 -9.98
C GLY A 81 10.37 -16.95 -8.77
N GLY A 82 9.37 -17.76 -9.03
CA GLY A 82 8.50 -18.35 -8.01
C GLY A 82 7.46 -17.39 -7.46
N ALA A 83 7.04 -17.61 -6.22
CA ALA A 83 6.14 -16.72 -5.49
C ALA A 83 6.94 -15.69 -4.68
N TRP A 84 6.33 -14.55 -4.39
CA TRP A 84 6.84 -13.64 -3.37
C TRP A 84 6.81 -14.32 -2.00
N ASP A 85 7.88 -14.21 -1.21
CA ASP A 85 7.88 -14.74 0.16
C ASP A 85 6.97 -13.90 1.06
N ALA A 86 6.89 -12.59 0.80
CA ALA A 86 5.92 -11.69 1.40
C ALA A 86 5.50 -10.57 0.43
N VAL A 87 4.27 -10.07 0.59
CA VAL A 87 3.81 -8.84 -0.06
C VAL A 87 3.31 -7.90 1.01
N VAL A 88 3.77 -6.66 0.99
CA VAL A 88 3.40 -5.60 1.93
C VAL A 88 2.68 -4.51 1.16
N GLY A 89 1.39 -4.31 1.42
CA GLY A 89 0.57 -3.32 0.72
C GLY A 89 -0.04 -2.27 1.65
N HIS A 90 0.19 -0.99 1.37
CA HIS A 90 -0.41 0.12 2.12
C HIS A 90 -1.62 0.68 1.38
N SER A 91 -2.73 0.91 2.08
CA SER A 91 -3.91 1.61 1.56
C SER A 91 -4.41 1.03 0.21
N LEU A 92 -4.34 1.78 -0.91
CA LEU A 92 -4.61 1.31 -2.27
C LEU A 92 -3.78 0.06 -2.61
N GLY A 93 -2.47 0.07 -2.31
CA GLY A 93 -1.60 -1.09 -2.49
C GLY A 93 -2.07 -2.30 -1.69
N GLY A 94 -2.66 -2.07 -0.50
CA GLY A 94 -3.31 -3.10 0.31
C GLY A 94 -4.54 -3.70 -0.36
N ALA A 95 -5.45 -2.86 -0.87
CA ALA A 95 -6.64 -3.31 -1.61
C ALA A 95 -6.26 -4.11 -2.87
N ALA A 96 -5.31 -3.58 -3.66
CA ALA A 96 -4.82 -4.24 -4.87
C ALA A 96 -4.12 -5.58 -4.56
N SER A 97 -3.33 -5.65 -3.49
CA SER A 97 -2.66 -6.87 -3.05
C SER A 97 -3.65 -7.92 -2.54
N THR A 98 -4.72 -7.49 -1.87
CA THR A 98 -5.82 -8.37 -1.43
C THR A 98 -6.50 -9.03 -2.63
N LEU A 99 -6.86 -8.25 -3.65
CA LEU A 99 -7.41 -8.78 -4.91
C LEU A 99 -6.42 -9.73 -5.60
N ALA A 100 -5.15 -9.33 -5.72
CA ALA A 100 -4.12 -10.14 -6.36
C ALA A 100 -3.94 -11.50 -5.69
N ALA A 101 -3.90 -11.54 -4.35
CA ALA A 101 -3.76 -12.77 -3.58
C ALA A 101 -5.01 -13.65 -3.64
N ALA A 102 -6.21 -13.07 -3.61
CA ALA A 102 -7.48 -13.80 -3.74
C ALA A 102 -7.64 -14.44 -5.13
N GLU A 103 -7.27 -13.71 -6.19
CA GLU A 103 -7.35 -14.21 -7.58
C GLU A 103 -6.21 -15.18 -7.94
N SER A 104 -5.10 -15.18 -7.20
CA SER A 104 -3.92 -16.01 -7.45
C SER A 104 -3.27 -16.46 -6.13
N PRO A 105 -3.81 -17.47 -5.45
CA PRO A 105 -3.34 -17.89 -4.12
C PRO A 105 -1.86 -18.29 -4.06
N GLY A 106 -1.26 -18.70 -5.19
CA GLY A 106 0.17 -19.02 -5.29
C GLY A 106 1.09 -17.81 -5.56
N TRP A 107 0.55 -16.60 -5.66
CA TRP A 107 1.32 -15.40 -5.99
C TRP A 107 2.26 -14.95 -4.85
N THR A 108 1.81 -15.12 -3.62
CA THR A 108 2.61 -14.82 -2.42
C THR A 108 2.42 -15.87 -1.35
N ARG A 109 3.40 -16.02 -0.46
CA ARG A 109 3.34 -16.92 0.71
C ARG A 109 2.77 -16.25 1.95
N ARG A 110 2.89 -14.91 2.05
CA ARG A 110 2.37 -14.10 3.15
C ARG A 110 1.88 -12.76 2.61
N LEU A 111 0.83 -12.23 3.22
CA LEU A 111 0.32 -10.91 2.90
C LEU A 111 0.33 -10.04 4.16
N VAL A 112 0.93 -8.87 4.09
CA VAL A 112 0.90 -7.86 5.14
C VAL A 112 0.21 -6.62 4.60
N LEU A 113 -0.87 -6.22 5.25
CA LEU A 113 -1.72 -5.11 4.82
C LEU A 113 -1.60 -3.97 5.83
N ILE A 114 -1.17 -2.80 5.38
CA ILE A 114 -0.99 -1.63 6.24
C ILE A 114 -2.18 -0.70 6.02
N ASP A 115 -3.03 -0.59 7.03
CA ASP A 115 -4.28 0.17 7.03
C ASP A 115 -4.97 0.14 5.64
N PRO A 116 -5.36 -1.06 5.15
CA PRO A 116 -5.72 -1.29 3.76
C PRO A 116 -7.08 -0.68 3.41
N ALA A 117 -7.20 -0.13 2.21
CA ALA A 117 -8.45 0.41 1.68
C ALA A 117 -9.39 -0.72 1.18
N ILE A 118 -9.84 -1.60 2.09
CA ILE A 118 -10.71 -2.74 1.75
C ILE A 118 -12.12 -2.28 1.36
N LEU A 119 -12.65 -1.28 2.04
CA LEU A 119 -13.93 -0.64 1.74
C LEU A 119 -13.76 0.88 1.90
N LEU A 120 -14.22 1.62 0.91
CA LEU A 120 -14.36 3.07 1.02
C LEU A 120 -15.79 3.48 0.69
N SER A 121 -16.49 4.06 1.64
CA SER A 121 -17.82 4.66 1.40
C SER A 121 -17.75 5.80 0.40
N GLY A 122 -18.89 6.29 -0.05
CA GLY A 122 -18.95 7.51 -0.87
C GLY A 122 -18.35 8.72 -0.17
N GLU A 123 -18.54 8.83 1.15
CA GLU A 123 -18.00 9.88 2.00
C GLU A 123 -16.47 9.77 2.13
N ASP A 124 -15.95 8.57 2.45
CA ASP A 124 -14.50 8.32 2.53
C ASP A 124 -13.80 8.67 1.22
N ARG A 125 -14.38 8.27 0.08
CA ARG A 125 -13.82 8.60 -1.24
C ARG A 125 -13.83 10.10 -1.52
N ALA A 126 -14.83 10.83 -1.06
CA ALA A 126 -14.88 12.29 -1.18
C ALA A 126 -13.78 12.95 -0.32
N ILE A 127 -13.57 12.47 0.90
CA ILE A 127 -12.49 12.94 1.80
C ILE A 127 -11.11 12.65 1.17
N VAL A 128 -10.90 11.43 0.70
CA VAL A 128 -9.64 11.05 0.03
C VAL A 128 -9.39 11.93 -1.19
N ARG A 129 -10.40 12.16 -2.02
CA ARG A 129 -10.28 13.02 -3.20
C ARG A 129 -9.91 14.45 -2.81
N ALA A 130 -10.60 15.06 -1.86
CA ALA A 130 -10.30 16.41 -1.38
C ALA A 130 -8.87 16.53 -0.83
N SER A 131 -8.41 15.53 -0.08
CA SER A 131 -7.03 15.46 0.43
C SER A 131 -5.99 15.36 -0.71
N GLN A 132 -6.28 14.58 -1.75
CA GLN A 132 -5.39 14.48 -2.92
C GLN A 132 -5.38 15.79 -3.73
N GLU A 133 -6.53 16.40 -3.97
CA GLU A 133 -6.64 17.71 -4.63
C GLU A 133 -5.79 18.76 -3.91
N HIS A 134 -5.95 18.89 -2.59
CA HIS A 134 -5.13 19.79 -1.77
C HIS A 134 -3.63 19.52 -1.89
N SER A 135 -3.23 18.25 -1.89
CA SER A 135 -1.83 17.86 -2.07
C SER A 135 -1.27 18.25 -3.44
N PHE A 136 -2.08 18.17 -4.50
CA PHE A 136 -1.69 18.58 -5.86
C PHE A 136 -1.64 20.09 -6.05
N ASP A 137 -2.44 20.84 -5.30
CA ASP A 137 -2.48 22.31 -5.40
C ASP A 137 -1.20 22.95 -4.83
N ASP A 138 -0.62 22.37 -3.76
CA ASP A 138 0.69 22.76 -3.26
C ASP A 138 1.57 21.51 -2.93
N PRO A 139 2.28 20.95 -3.91
CA PRO A 139 3.15 19.80 -3.71
C PRO A 139 4.54 20.20 -3.19
N SER A 140 4.65 21.28 -2.45
CA SER A 140 5.93 21.76 -1.90
C SER A 140 6.32 21.00 -0.63
N ILE A 141 7.65 20.96 -0.37
CA ILE A 141 8.20 20.45 0.90
C ILE A 141 7.64 21.24 2.08
N ALA A 142 7.44 22.55 1.92
CA ALA A 142 6.92 23.42 2.96
C ALA A 142 5.47 23.05 3.33
N ALA A 143 4.60 22.82 2.33
CA ALA A 143 3.22 22.41 2.56
C ALA A 143 3.12 21.05 3.24
N VAL A 144 3.90 20.05 2.77
CA VAL A 144 3.95 18.72 3.41
C VAL A 144 4.44 18.80 4.85
N ARG A 145 5.47 19.60 5.12
CA ARG A 145 5.98 19.81 6.49
C ARG A 145 4.97 20.50 7.39
N ALA A 146 4.24 21.47 6.86
CA ALA A 146 3.20 22.15 7.63
C ALA A 146 2.03 21.22 8.00
N ALA A 147 1.66 20.32 7.09
CA ALA A 147 0.63 19.32 7.32
C ALA A 147 1.08 18.18 8.26
N HIS A 148 2.38 17.86 8.25
CA HIS A 148 2.97 16.74 8.98
C HIS A 148 4.28 17.16 9.67
N PRO A 149 4.19 17.99 10.73
CA PRO A 149 5.38 18.58 11.38
C PRO A 149 6.30 17.53 12.01
N ASP A 150 5.73 16.40 12.45
CA ASP A 150 6.44 15.33 13.15
C ASP A 150 7.07 14.27 12.20
N TRP A 151 6.78 14.36 10.89
CA TRP A 151 7.37 13.42 9.95
C TRP A 151 8.86 13.67 9.76
N HIS A 152 9.58 12.57 9.58
CA HIS A 152 11.02 12.65 9.28
C HIS A 152 11.27 13.44 7.98
N PRO A 153 12.34 14.25 7.90
CA PRO A 153 12.64 15.06 6.71
C PRO A 153 12.61 14.29 5.39
N ILE A 154 13.14 13.08 5.37
CA ILE A 154 13.12 12.19 4.18
C ILE A 154 11.68 11.90 3.74
N ASP A 155 10.77 11.59 4.66
CA ASP A 155 9.37 11.32 4.32
C ASP A 155 8.68 12.55 3.72
N VAL A 156 8.97 13.72 4.25
CA VAL A 156 8.45 15.00 3.76
C VAL A 156 8.94 15.28 2.33
N GLU A 157 10.25 15.13 2.09
CA GLU A 157 10.85 15.31 0.76
C GLU A 157 10.33 14.31 -0.25
N LEU A 158 10.28 13.03 0.12
CA LEU A 158 9.77 11.95 -0.73
C LEU A 158 8.28 12.15 -1.05
N LYS A 159 7.46 12.57 -0.05
CA LYS A 159 6.04 12.84 -0.28
C LYS A 159 5.82 14.00 -1.25
N ALA A 160 6.54 15.11 -1.07
CA ALA A 160 6.47 16.25 -1.98
C ALA A 160 6.89 15.85 -3.41
N ARG A 161 7.95 15.04 -3.54
CA ARG A 161 8.41 14.50 -4.83
C ARG A 161 7.37 13.56 -5.46
N ALA A 162 6.83 12.61 -4.68
CA ALA A 162 5.85 11.64 -5.16
C ALA A 162 4.58 12.34 -5.68
N THR A 163 4.11 13.37 -4.97
CA THR A 163 2.94 14.16 -5.41
C THR A 163 3.21 14.87 -6.75
N LYS A 164 4.40 15.44 -6.95
CA LYS A 164 4.78 16.09 -8.24
C LYS A 164 4.86 15.10 -9.41
N ARG A 165 5.21 13.84 -9.13
CA ARG A 165 5.38 12.78 -10.14
C ARG A 165 4.10 11.99 -10.41
N ALA A 166 3.19 11.94 -9.45
CA ALA A 166 1.90 11.28 -9.65
C ALA A 166 1.07 12.03 -10.69
N SER A 167 0.35 11.30 -11.52
CA SER A 167 -0.60 11.88 -12.45
C SER A 167 -1.88 12.26 -11.72
N ARG A 168 -2.17 13.58 -11.61
CA ARG A 168 -3.44 14.05 -11.02
C ARG A 168 -4.64 13.35 -11.66
N TRP A 169 -4.65 13.26 -12.98
CA TRP A 169 -5.70 12.53 -13.70
C TRP A 169 -5.81 11.06 -13.30
N ALA A 170 -4.68 10.35 -13.15
CA ALA A 170 -4.68 8.95 -12.72
C ALA A 170 -5.27 8.77 -11.32
N VAL A 171 -4.93 9.66 -10.38
CA VAL A 171 -5.45 9.65 -9.02
C VAL A 171 -6.97 9.92 -9.01
N GLU A 172 -7.44 10.88 -9.80
CA GLU A 172 -8.86 11.16 -9.99
C GLU A 172 -9.59 9.96 -10.61
N GLN A 173 -9.03 9.35 -11.68
CA GLN A 173 -9.60 8.17 -12.32
C GLN A 173 -9.66 6.97 -11.38
N THR A 174 -8.71 6.81 -10.47
CA THR A 174 -8.77 5.76 -9.46
C THR A 174 -10.03 5.89 -8.59
N SER A 175 -10.43 7.10 -8.22
CA SER A 175 -11.70 7.31 -7.50
C SER A 175 -12.92 7.11 -8.41
N LEU A 176 -12.90 7.65 -9.62
CA LEU A 176 -14.06 7.67 -10.52
C LEU A 176 -14.38 6.29 -11.11
N GLN A 177 -13.36 5.47 -11.40
CA GLN A 177 -13.53 4.14 -11.99
C GLN A 177 -13.83 3.05 -10.95
N ASN A 178 -13.83 3.38 -9.65
CA ASN A 178 -14.22 2.49 -8.57
C ASN A 178 -15.36 3.11 -7.74
N PRO A 179 -16.56 3.31 -8.36
CA PRO A 179 -17.70 3.91 -7.67
C PRO A 179 -18.16 3.04 -6.48
N GLU A 180 -17.99 1.74 -6.59
CA GLU A 180 -18.16 0.77 -5.52
C GLU A 180 -16.78 0.24 -5.12
N TRP A 181 -16.10 1.01 -4.24
CA TRP A 181 -14.80 0.59 -3.72
C TRP A 181 -15.00 -0.43 -2.60
N ASP A 182 -15.11 -1.70 -2.98
CA ASP A 182 -15.35 -2.81 -2.05
C ASP A 182 -14.58 -4.06 -2.48
N VAL A 183 -13.62 -4.49 -1.67
CA VAL A 183 -12.86 -5.73 -1.86
C VAL A 183 -13.04 -6.72 -0.70
N ARG A 184 -14.13 -6.57 0.08
CA ARG A 184 -14.44 -7.47 1.22
C ARG A 184 -14.61 -8.93 0.79
N SER A 185 -15.24 -9.18 -0.34
CA SER A 185 -15.39 -10.55 -0.85
C SER A 185 -14.04 -11.19 -1.18
N ALA A 186 -13.09 -10.43 -1.70
CA ALA A 186 -11.71 -10.90 -1.91
C ALA A 186 -11.01 -11.15 -0.57
N ALA A 187 -11.13 -10.24 0.41
CA ALA A 187 -10.58 -10.44 1.74
C ALA A 187 -11.14 -11.68 2.44
N ALA A 188 -12.44 -11.94 2.29
CA ALA A 188 -13.09 -13.15 2.83
C ALA A 188 -12.62 -14.44 2.15
N SER A 189 -12.17 -14.38 0.89
CA SER A 189 -11.70 -15.54 0.11
C SER A 189 -10.19 -15.78 0.20
N LEU A 190 -9.44 -14.96 0.94
CA LEU A 190 -8.01 -15.16 1.14
C LEU A 190 -7.74 -16.53 1.78
N THR A 191 -6.75 -17.22 1.24
CA THR A 191 -6.24 -18.51 1.77
C THR A 191 -4.78 -18.42 2.21
N VAL A 192 -4.12 -17.30 1.92
CA VAL A 192 -2.74 -17.03 2.32
C VAL A 192 -2.72 -16.40 3.72
N PRO A 193 -1.78 -16.78 4.61
CA PRO A 193 -1.58 -16.11 5.89
C PRO A 193 -1.47 -14.59 5.69
N THR A 194 -2.36 -13.85 6.33
CA THR A 194 -2.50 -12.41 6.16
C THR A 194 -2.46 -11.72 7.51
N HIS A 195 -1.62 -10.69 7.64
CA HIS A 195 -1.59 -9.84 8.82
C HIS A 195 -1.91 -8.39 8.47
N VAL A 196 -2.87 -7.80 9.19
CA VAL A 196 -3.19 -6.37 9.05
C VAL A 196 -2.46 -5.59 10.14
N VAL A 197 -1.66 -4.63 9.72
CA VAL A 197 -1.08 -3.60 10.57
C VAL A 197 -1.98 -2.38 10.47
N GLY A 198 -2.93 -2.27 11.38
CA GLY A 198 -3.92 -1.19 11.42
C GLY A 198 -3.34 0.10 12.00
N ALA A 199 -3.89 1.23 11.57
CA ALA A 199 -3.70 2.52 12.22
C ALA A 199 -4.58 2.61 13.49
N ASP A 200 -4.30 3.60 14.36
CA ASP A 200 -5.10 3.86 15.55
C ASP A 200 -6.43 4.53 15.16
N PRO A 201 -7.57 3.89 15.48
CA PRO A 201 -8.89 4.50 15.23
C PRO A 201 -9.11 5.83 15.95
N ALA A 202 -8.42 6.07 17.07
CA ALA A 202 -8.50 7.33 17.81
C ALA A 202 -7.77 8.48 17.10
N VAL A 203 -6.90 8.18 16.13
CA VAL A 203 -6.20 9.16 15.30
C VAL A 203 -6.85 9.24 13.92
N HIS A 204 -6.65 8.23 13.10
CA HIS A 204 -7.30 8.08 11.80
C HIS A 204 -6.96 6.71 11.20
N SER A 205 -7.96 5.83 11.06
CA SER A 205 -7.83 4.53 10.40
C SER A 205 -9.00 4.32 9.44
N ILE A 206 -8.72 3.80 8.25
CA ILE A 206 -9.75 3.40 7.27
C ILE A 206 -10.10 1.92 7.38
N PHE A 207 -9.35 1.16 8.18
CA PHE A 207 -9.60 -0.26 8.42
C PHE A 207 -9.89 -0.50 9.91
N THR A 208 -11.11 -0.26 10.32
CA THR A 208 -11.53 -0.28 11.74
C THR A 208 -12.98 -0.72 11.90
N GLY A 209 -13.44 -0.85 13.15
CA GLY A 209 -14.83 -1.09 13.50
C GLY A 209 -15.41 -2.38 12.87
N GLU A 210 -16.62 -2.27 12.32
CA GLU A 210 -17.34 -3.39 11.71
C GLU A 210 -16.60 -3.98 10.51
N LEU A 211 -15.93 -3.15 9.71
CA LEU A 211 -15.14 -3.60 8.57
C LEU A 211 -14.00 -4.53 9.02
N ALA A 212 -13.23 -4.12 10.02
CA ALA A 212 -12.16 -4.95 10.56
C ALA A 212 -12.72 -6.25 11.16
N ALA A 213 -13.80 -6.17 11.94
CA ALA A 213 -14.46 -7.33 12.52
C ALA A 213 -14.99 -8.30 11.45
N GLU A 214 -15.49 -7.79 10.31
CA GLU A 214 -15.94 -8.61 9.19
C GLU A 214 -14.77 -9.37 8.55
N VAL A 215 -13.68 -8.68 8.22
CA VAL A 215 -12.51 -9.27 7.55
C VAL A 215 -11.80 -10.28 8.46
N LEU A 216 -11.72 -9.99 9.77
CA LEU A 216 -11.12 -10.88 10.76
C LEU A 216 -11.91 -12.18 11.04
N ARG A 217 -13.12 -12.34 10.48
CA ARG A 217 -13.80 -13.65 10.48
C ARG A 217 -13.10 -14.67 9.59
N ASN A 218 -12.28 -14.24 8.64
CA ASN A 218 -11.43 -15.16 7.89
C ASN A 218 -10.27 -15.63 8.80
N PRO A 219 -10.15 -16.95 9.11
CA PRO A 219 -9.20 -17.47 10.09
C PRO A 219 -7.73 -17.30 9.68
N VAL A 220 -7.43 -17.01 8.41
CA VAL A 220 -6.07 -16.74 7.97
C VAL A 220 -5.67 -15.27 8.15
N VAL A 221 -6.60 -14.41 8.58
CA VAL A 221 -6.37 -12.98 8.78
C VAL A 221 -6.22 -12.68 10.27
N THR A 222 -5.13 -12.02 10.61
CA THR A 222 -4.83 -11.50 11.95
C THR A 222 -4.59 -10.01 11.90
N MET A 223 -4.60 -9.31 13.03
CA MET A 223 -4.40 -7.87 13.07
C MET A 223 -3.64 -7.44 14.33
N SER A 224 -2.81 -6.41 14.15
CA SER A 224 -2.30 -5.58 15.25
C SER A 224 -2.57 -4.10 14.92
N VAL A 225 -2.62 -3.25 15.95
CA VAL A 225 -2.81 -1.80 15.81
C VAL A 225 -1.53 -1.10 16.24
N VAL A 226 -1.16 -0.06 15.50
CA VAL A 226 -0.05 0.83 15.86
C VAL A 226 -0.62 2.04 16.59
N ASP A 227 -0.55 2.02 17.91
CA ASP A 227 -1.10 3.05 18.79
C ASP A 227 -0.53 4.43 18.45
N GLY A 228 -1.39 5.44 18.39
CA GLY A 228 -1.06 6.82 18.09
C GLY A 228 -0.63 7.09 16.64
N ALA A 229 -0.80 6.13 15.73
CA ALA A 229 -0.54 6.30 14.30
C ALA A 229 -1.83 6.59 13.53
N GLY A 230 -1.77 7.53 12.60
CA GLY A 230 -2.82 7.71 11.58
C GLY A 230 -2.63 6.74 10.41
N HIS A 231 -3.33 7.00 9.31
CA HIS A 231 -3.37 6.18 8.08
C HIS A 231 -2.00 5.84 7.46
N SER A 232 -0.94 6.53 7.86
CA SER A 232 0.42 6.24 7.42
C SER A 232 1.32 5.81 8.60
N PRO A 233 1.09 4.63 9.22
CA PRO A 233 1.77 4.24 10.46
C PRO A 233 3.29 4.30 10.37
N HIS A 234 3.85 3.97 9.20
CA HIS A 234 5.30 4.00 8.93
C HIS A 234 5.92 5.40 8.93
N ARG A 235 5.11 6.45 8.93
CA ARG A 235 5.56 7.85 9.03
C ARG A 235 5.24 8.44 10.39
N ASP A 236 4.10 8.07 10.97
CA ASP A 236 3.61 8.60 12.23
C ASP A 236 4.27 7.93 13.43
N ARG A 237 4.47 6.61 13.37
CA ARG A 237 5.09 5.77 14.43
C ARG A 237 6.01 4.71 13.80
N PRO A 238 7.13 5.15 13.18
CA PRO A 238 7.94 4.30 12.31
C PRO A 238 8.48 3.04 12.99
N GLU A 239 8.98 3.14 14.23
CA GLU A 239 9.56 2.00 14.92
C GLU A 239 8.52 0.90 15.18
N ALA A 240 7.33 1.28 15.68
CA ALA A 240 6.25 0.34 15.96
C ALA A 240 5.70 -0.28 14.66
N ALA A 241 5.50 0.54 13.62
CA ALA A 241 5.01 0.07 12.33
C ALA A 241 5.99 -0.91 11.64
N VAL A 242 7.29 -0.59 11.69
CA VAL A 242 8.34 -1.46 11.15
C VAL A 242 8.42 -2.78 11.94
N ALA A 243 8.39 -2.71 13.28
CA ALA A 243 8.41 -3.91 14.11
C ALA A 243 7.22 -4.83 13.79
N ALA A 244 6.00 -4.29 13.66
CA ALA A 244 4.80 -5.05 13.32
C ALA A 244 4.93 -5.75 11.95
N VAL A 245 5.49 -5.09 10.94
CA VAL A 245 5.73 -5.70 9.62
C VAL A 245 6.79 -6.80 9.71
N LEU A 246 7.92 -6.55 10.41
CA LEU A 246 8.97 -7.56 10.57
C LEU A 246 8.48 -8.81 11.31
N ASP A 247 7.61 -8.64 12.31
CA ASP A 247 7.00 -9.78 13.02
C ASP A 247 6.05 -10.56 12.11
N ALA A 248 5.27 -9.86 11.28
CA ALA A 248 4.32 -10.48 10.37
C ALA A 248 4.97 -11.28 9.23
N VAL A 249 6.20 -10.97 8.83
CA VAL A 249 6.91 -11.68 7.75
C VAL A 249 7.77 -12.85 8.25
N ARG A 250 7.92 -13.04 9.56
CA ARG A 250 8.61 -14.20 10.19
C ARG A 250 7.72 -15.43 10.08
#